data_dd73621480c2cafb0c0bdecf9e4b42e6
#
_entry.id   dd73621480c2cafb0c0bdecf9e4b42e6
#
_cell.length_a   1.000
_cell.length_b   1.000
_cell.length_c   1.000
_cell.angle_alpha   90.00
_cell.angle_beta   90.00
_cell.angle_gamma   90.00
#
_symmetry.space_group_name_H-M   'P 1'
#
loop_
_entity.id
_entity.type
_entity.pdbx_description
1 polymer ?
#
loop_
_entity_poly.entity_id
_entity_poly.type
_entity_poly.pdbx_seq_one_letter_code
_entity_poly.pdbx_strand_id
1 'polypeptide(L)'
;MYDAYEALLFDMDGTLVDSGRLHELTWRATLDRYGIPVDVPLMRSLAGVPARETLQQLVRHFGCSVDASVEEMVTFKEARVREEAHLHVRATALVEIVRAYHGRKPMAVGTGASTAEAVSTLRRCGLDGFFGAVVGADQVQNPKPAPDTFLLCARLLGVSPGACVVFEDAPMGLQAAGRAGMAAVDVLAVHGIHNDYFLE
;
A
#
# COMPACT_ATOMS: atom_id res chain seq x y z
N MET A 1 -15.32 8.08 16.62
CA MET A 1 -14.40 6.99 17.00
C MET A 1 -12.95 7.47 16.98
N TYR A 2 -12.51 8.24 15.98
CA TYR A 2 -11.13 8.73 15.85
C TYR A 2 -10.98 10.24 16.14
N ASP A 3 -11.87 10.80 16.92
CA ASP A 3 -11.92 12.23 17.23
C ASP A 3 -10.73 12.72 18.08
N ALA A 4 -10.10 11.81 18.81
CA ALA A 4 -8.92 12.12 19.63
C ALA A 4 -7.65 12.45 18.81
N TYR A 5 -7.59 12.02 17.55
CA TYR A 5 -6.45 12.27 16.67
C TYR A 5 -6.66 13.54 15.84
N GLU A 6 -5.57 14.22 15.50
CA GLU A 6 -5.60 15.43 14.67
C GLU A 6 -5.59 15.12 13.17
N ALA A 7 -4.97 14.01 12.75
CA ALA A 7 -4.93 13.57 11.37
C ALA A 7 -5.17 12.06 11.24
N LEU A 8 -5.74 11.65 10.10
CA LEU A 8 -5.94 10.25 9.73
C LEU A 8 -5.08 9.93 8.51
N LEU A 9 -4.23 8.93 8.65
CA LEU A 9 -3.36 8.43 7.58
C LEU A 9 -3.84 7.05 7.17
N PHE A 10 -3.84 6.77 5.89
CA PHE A 10 -4.34 5.50 5.36
C PHE A 10 -3.29 4.84 4.50
N ASP A 11 -3.09 3.55 4.67
CA ASP A 11 -2.59 2.74 3.58
C ASP A 11 -3.62 2.65 2.46
N MET A 12 -3.22 2.19 1.29
CA MET A 12 -4.10 2.11 0.12
C MET A 12 -4.57 0.69 -0.16
N ASP A 13 -3.67 -0.19 -0.52
CA ASP A 13 -3.97 -1.52 -1.06
C ASP A 13 -4.28 -2.52 0.06
N GLY A 14 -5.51 -3.06 0.09
CA GLY A 14 -6.00 -3.87 1.19
C GLY A 14 -6.60 -3.06 2.34
N THR A 15 -6.49 -1.74 2.30
CA THR A 15 -7.02 -0.81 3.30
C THR A 15 -8.14 0.05 2.73
N LEU A 16 -7.84 1.08 1.94
CA LEU A 16 -8.83 1.94 1.27
C LEU A 16 -9.44 1.27 0.05
N VAL A 17 -8.66 0.45 -0.62
CA VAL A 17 -9.08 -0.25 -1.83
C VAL A 17 -8.84 -1.75 -1.70
N ASP A 18 -9.82 -2.53 -2.14
CA ASP A 18 -9.67 -3.96 -2.39
C ASP A 18 -8.99 -4.12 -3.76
N SER A 19 -7.71 -4.47 -3.71
CA SER A 19 -6.83 -4.68 -4.87
C SER A 19 -6.05 -6.00 -4.77
N GLY A 20 -6.31 -6.81 -3.76
CA GLY A 20 -5.59 -8.04 -3.48
C GLY A 20 -5.54 -8.98 -4.67
N ARG A 21 -6.69 -9.20 -5.33
CA ARG A 21 -6.78 -10.04 -6.53
C ARG A 21 -5.98 -9.47 -7.70
N LEU A 22 -6.01 -8.16 -7.93
CA LEU A 22 -5.21 -7.50 -8.96
C LEU A 22 -3.72 -7.76 -8.74
N HIS A 23 -3.25 -7.51 -7.51
CA HIS A 23 -1.84 -7.68 -7.19
C HIS A 23 -1.41 -9.15 -7.29
N GLU A 24 -2.24 -10.09 -6.85
CA GLU A 24 -1.96 -11.52 -7.03
C GLU A 24 -1.78 -11.88 -8.51
N LEU A 25 -2.74 -11.51 -9.36
CA LEU A 25 -2.70 -11.82 -10.79
C LEU A 25 -1.47 -11.21 -11.47
N THR A 26 -1.21 -9.94 -11.21
CA THR A 26 -0.06 -9.24 -11.82
C THR A 26 1.28 -9.77 -11.30
N TRP A 27 1.38 -10.17 -10.03
CA TRP A 27 2.55 -10.85 -9.50
C TRP A 27 2.76 -12.22 -10.14
N ARG A 28 1.72 -13.06 -10.21
CA ARG A 28 1.82 -14.37 -10.86
C ARG A 28 2.28 -14.24 -12.32
N ALA A 29 1.71 -13.31 -13.07
CA ALA A 29 2.11 -13.04 -14.46
C ALA A 29 3.58 -12.54 -14.56
N THR A 30 4.02 -11.71 -13.62
CA THR A 30 5.41 -11.21 -13.59
C THR A 30 6.38 -12.33 -13.27
N LEU A 31 6.11 -13.09 -12.20
CA LEU A 31 6.99 -14.17 -11.77
C LEU A 31 7.09 -15.28 -12.81
N ASP A 32 5.97 -15.66 -13.45
CA ASP A 32 5.92 -16.63 -14.55
C ASP A 32 6.78 -16.17 -15.75
N ARG A 33 6.60 -14.91 -16.17
CA ARG A 33 7.37 -14.34 -17.31
C ARG A 33 8.88 -14.41 -17.10
N TYR A 34 9.35 -14.21 -15.89
CA TYR A 34 10.78 -14.14 -15.57
C TYR A 34 11.33 -15.41 -14.92
N GLY A 35 10.54 -16.50 -14.88
CA GLY A 35 10.96 -17.80 -14.37
C GLY A 35 11.25 -17.80 -12.86
N ILE A 36 10.61 -16.91 -12.09
CA ILE A 36 10.76 -16.85 -10.64
C ILE A 36 9.64 -17.67 -10.00
N PRO A 37 9.95 -18.63 -9.10
CA PRO A 37 8.92 -19.41 -8.43
C PRO A 37 7.97 -18.57 -7.56
N VAL A 38 6.72 -19.02 -7.44
CA VAL A 38 5.73 -18.43 -6.53
C VAL A 38 5.77 -19.19 -5.21
N ASP A 39 6.01 -18.47 -4.12
CA ASP A 39 5.87 -18.96 -2.74
C ASP A 39 4.79 -18.11 -2.05
N VAL A 40 3.61 -18.69 -1.85
CA VAL A 40 2.45 -17.99 -1.30
C VAL A 40 2.71 -17.43 0.11
N PRO A 41 3.27 -18.20 1.08
CA PRO A 41 3.65 -17.66 2.38
C PRO A 41 4.61 -16.48 2.30
N LEU A 42 5.63 -16.57 1.45
CA LEU A 42 6.60 -15.48 1.26
C LEU A 42 5.93 -14.25 0.63
N MET A 43 5.12 -14.43 -0.41
CA MET A 43 4.38 -13.33 -1.05
C MET A 43 3.48 -12.59 -0.05
N ARG A 44 2.80 -13.32 0.82
CA ARG A 44 1.99 -12.73 1.91
C ARG A 44 2.84 -11.93 2.89
N SER A 45 4.01 -12.43 3.27
CA SER A 45 4.91 -11.74 4.20
C SER A 45 5.49 -10.44 3.61
N LEU A 46 5.50 -10.33 2.28
CA LEU A 46 5.97 -9.16 1.53
C LEU A 46 4.84 -8.20 1.14
N ALA A 47 3.62 -8.41 1.62
CA ALA A 47 2.52 -7.48 1.41
C ALA A 47 2.89 -6.07 1.90
N GLY A 48 2.62 -5.05 1.08
CA GLY A 48 2.97 -3.65 1.38
C GLY A 48 4.43 -3.27 1.11
N VAL A 49 5.30 -4.23 0.77
CA VAL A 49 6.67 -3.95 0.33
C VAL A 49 6.66 -3.51 -1.14
N PRO A 50 7.42 -2.45 -1.52
CA PRO A 50 7.50 -2.01 -2.90
C PRO A 50 7.96 -3.11 -3.86
N ALA A 51 7.48 -3.05 -5.11
CA ALA A 51 7.73 -4.09 -6.11
C ALA A 51 9.23 -4.35 -6.37
N ARG A 52 10.05 -3.30 -6.35
CA ARG A 52 11.51 -3.41 -6.51
C ARG A 52 12.13 -4.29 -5.43
N GLU A 53 11.86 -3.99 -4.18
CA GLU A 53 12.40 -4.69 -3.02
C GLU A 53 11.86 -6.12 -2.96
N THR A 54 10.59 -6.32 -3.28
CA THR A 54 9.96 -7.64 -3.38
C THR A 54 10.67 -8.50 -4.41
N LEU A 55 10.88 -8.01 -5.64
CA LEU A 55 11.61 -8.75 -6.68
C LEU A 55 13.04 -9.08 -6.28
N GLN A 56 13.76 -8.14 -5.68
CA GLN A 56 15.11 -8.38 -5.18
C GLN A 56 15.16 -9.46 -4.10
N GLN A 57 14.15 -9.48 -3.22
CA GLN A 57 14.07 -10.51 -2.18
C GLN A 57 13.75 -11.88 -2.77
N LEU A 58 12.81 -11.97 -3.71
CA LEU A 58 12.45 -13.23 -4.38
C LEU A 58 13.61 -13.81 -5.17
N VAL A 59 14.28 -13.00 -6.00
CA VAL A 59 15.45 -13.45 -6.78
C VAL A 59 16.56 -13.98 -5.87
N ARG A 60 16.83 -13.28 -4.75
CA ARG A 60 17.83 -13.75 -3.76
C ARG A 60 17.37 -15.02 -3.03
N HIS A 61 16.11 -15.10 -2.63
CA HIS A 61 15.54 -16.23 -1.90
C HIS A 61 15.61 -17.52 -2.71
N PHE A 62 15.24 -17.47 -3.99
CA PHE A 62 15.26 -18.63 -4.86
C PHE A 62 16.60 -18.86 -5.56
N GLY A 63 17.55 -17.95 -5.46
CA GLY A 63 18.82 -18.04 -6.18
C GLY A 63 18.65 -18.02 -7.70
N CYS A 64 17.59 -17.39 -8.21
CA CYS A 64 17.29 -17.37 -9.65
C CYS A 64 18.30 -16.51 -10.42
N SER A 65 18.74 -17.02 -11.58
CA SER A 65 19.38 -16.19 -12.61
C SER A 65 18.29 -15.67 -13.54
N VAL A 66 18.05 -14.36 -13.51
CA VAL A 66 17.03 -13.70 -14.33
C VAL A 66 17.75 -12.82 -15.36
N ASP A 67 17.47 -13.05 -16.63
CA ASP A 67 18.03 -12.27 -17.74
C ASP A 67 17.21 -11.01 -18.01
N ALA A 68 16.98 -10.22 -16.93
CA ALA A 68 16.29 -8.94 -16.97
C ALA A 68 16.71 -8.10 -15.75
N SER A 69 16.72 -6.79 -15.91
CA SER A 69 16.93 -5.88 -14.78
C SER A 69 15.69 -5.84 -13.88
N VAL A 70 15.90 -5.47 -12.61
CA VAL A 70 14.78 -5.27 -11.67
C VAL A 70 13.83 -4.19 -12.19
N GLU A 71 14.34 -3.16 -12.83
CA GLU A 71 13.59 -2.07 -13.43
C GLU A 71 12.64 -2.56 -14.55
N GLU A 72 13.11 -3.47 -15.40
CA GLU A 72 12.28 -4.08 -16.47
C GLU A 72 11.15 -4.92 -15.86
N MET A 73 11.45 -5.70 -14.81
CA MET A 73 10.45 -6.50 -14.12
C MET A 73 9.40 -5.62 -13.43
N VAL A 74 9.81 -4.54 -12.76
CA VAL A 74 8.90 -3.55 -12.15
C VAL A 74 8.03 -2.90 -13.21
N THR A 75 8.64 -2.42 -14.30
CA THR A 75 7.91 -1.78 -15.40
C THR A 75 6.85 -2.72 -15.99
N PHE A 76 7.19 -4.00 -16.17
CA PHE A 76 6.23 -5.00 -16.65
C PHE A 76 5.06 -5.17 -15.67
N LYS A 77 5.34 -5.34 -14.38
CA LYS A 77 4.29 -5.48 -13.35
C LYS A 77 3.38 -4.26 -13.32
N GLU A 78 3.94 -3.05 -13.31
CA GLU A 78 3.16 -1.81 -13.26
C GLU A 78 2.30 -1.63 -14.53
N ALA A 79 2.79 -2.04 -15.70
CA ALA A 79 1.99 -2.04 -16.93
C ALA A 79 0.77 -2.96 -16.78
N ARG A 80 0.95 -4.17 -16.26
CA ARG A 80 -0.15 -5.12 -15.98
C ARG A 80 -1.16 -4.55 -14.99
N VAL A 81 -0.68 -3.93 -13.90
CA VAL A 81 -1.55 -3.26 -12.93
C VAL A 81 -2.41 -2.19 -13.61
N ARG A 82 -1.81 -1.33 -14.44
CA ARG A 82 -2.56 -0.28 -15.16
C ARG A 82 -3.61 -0.85 -16.11
N GLU A 83 -3.29 -1.94 -16.81
CA GLU A 83 -4.20 -2.60 -17.76
C GLU A 83 -5.40 -3.24 -17.04
N GLU A 84 -5.18 -3.90 -15.90
CA GLU A 84 -6.17 -4.76 -15.25
C GLU A 84 -6.91 -4.09 -14.08
N ALA A 85 -6.42 -2.94 -13.59
CA ALA A 85 -6.98 -2.28 -12.41
C ALA A 85 -8.50 -1.99 -12.54
N HIS A 86 -9.00 -1.69 -13.73
CA HIS A 86 -10.41 -1.40 -13.97
C HIS A 86 -11.34 -2.61 -13.74
N LEU A 87 -10.78 -3.83 -13.73
CA LEU A 87 -11.54 -5.07 -13.53
C LEU A 87 -11.60 -5.49 -12.07
N HIS A 88 -10.55 -5.15 -11.29
CA HIS A 88 -10.28 -5.79 -10.01
C HIS A 88 -10.19 -4.83 -8.81
N VAL A 89 -10.15 -3.51 -9.04
CA VAL A 89 -10.00 -2.54 -7.95
C VAL A 89 -11.34 -1.94 -7.55
N ARG A 90 -11.65 -1.96 -6.26
CA ARG A 90 -12.87 -1.39 -5.67
C ARG A 90 -12.54 -0.70 -4.34
N ALA A 91 -13.33 0.31 -3.99
CA ALA A 91 -13.24 0.92 -2.66
C ALA A 91 -13.75 -0.05 -1.58
N THR A 92 -13.07 -0.10 -0.44
CA THR A 92 -13.52 -0.85 0.74
C THR A 92 -14.54 -0.07 1.55
N ALA A 93 -15.15 -0.72 2.56
CA ALA A 93 -16.05 -0.06 3.50
C ALA A 93 -15.36 1.02 4.35
N LEU A 94 -14.01 1.04 4.42
CA LEU A 94 -13.25 2.05 5.15
C LEU A 94 -13.45 3.48 4.59
N VAL A 95 -13.89 3.59 3.35
CA VAL A 95 -14.25 4.87 2.72
C VAL A 95 -15.32 5.64 3.50
N GLU A 96 -16.18 4.97 4.26
CA GLU A 96 -17.14 5.64 5.14
C GLU A 96 -16.46 6.46 6.24
N ILE A 97 -15.31 6.02 6.74
CA ILE A 97 -14.48 6.81 7.68
C ILE A 97 -13.91 8.02 6.96
N VAL A 98 -13.38 7.85 5.75
CA VAL A 98 -12.86 8.96 4.94
C VAL A 98 -13.94 10.02 4.75
N ARG A 99 -15.16 9.62 4.37
CA ARG A 99 -16.31 10.53 4.18
C ARG A 99 -16.72 11.23 5.48
N ALA A 100 -16.75 10.49 6.59
CA ALA A 100 -17.16 11.04 7.90
C ALA A 100 -16.19 12.12 8.43
N TYR A 101 -14.92 12.04 8.07
CA TYR A 101 -13.90 12.98 8.54
C TYR A 101 -13.47 14.02 7.47
N HIS A 102 -13.97 13.91 6.24
CA HIS A 102 -13.69 14.88 5.19
C HIS A 102 -14.12 16.29 5.60
N GLY A 103 -13.25 17.27 5.40
CA GLY A 103 -13.46 18.66 5.82
C GLY A 103 -13.36 18.91 7.33
N ARG A 104 -13.22 17.86 8.14
CA ARG A 104 -13.09 17.95 9.61
C ARG A 104 -11.67 17.71 10.10
N LYS A 105 -10.95 16.82 9.43
CA LYS A 105 -9.57 16.47 9.77
C LYS A 105 -8.72 16.34 8.51
N PRO A 106 -7.45 16.75 8.53
CA PRO A 106 -6.53 16.47 7.44
C PRO A 106 -6.31 14.95 7.30
N MET A 107 -6.26 14.49 6.06
CA MET A 107 -6.07 13.08 5.73
C MET A 107 -5.00 12.91 4.67
N ALA A 108 -4.22 11.84 4.74
CA ALA A 108 -3.23 11.48 3.72
C ALA A 108 -3.24 9.99 3.44
N VAL A 109 -2.73 9.63 2.26
CA VAL A 109 -2.45 8.24 1.87
C VAL A 109 -0.95 8.02 1.87
N GLY A 110 -0.50 6.89 2.46
CA GLY A 110 0.89 6.45 2.44
C GLY A 110 0.98 4.99 2.00
N THR A 111 1.52 4.72 0.81
CA THR A 111 1.48 3.40 0.17
C THR A 111 2.85 2.91 -0.28
N GLY A 112 2.97 1.59 -0.47
CA GLY A 112 4.11 0.93 -1.12
C GLY A 112 4.08 1.00 -2.65
N ALA A 113 2.97 1.46 -3.25
CA ALA A 113 2.88 1.72 -4.69
C ALA A 113 3.63 3.01 -5.08
N SER A 114 3.87 3.23 -6.37
CA SER A 114 4.36 4.53 -6.84
C SER A 114 3.26 5.60 -6.68
N THR A 115 3.67 6.85 -6.52
CA THR A 115 2.73 7.99 -6.39
C THR A 115 1.76 8.06 -7.58
N ALA A 116 2.26 7.83 -8.78
CA ALA A 116 1.44 7.86 -10.00
C ALA A 116 0.37 6.76 -10.00
N GLU A 117 0.74 5.55 -9.57
CA GLU A 117 -0.19 4.42 -9.43
C GLU A 117 -1.24 4.72 -8.35
N ALA A 118 -0.82 5.21 -7.20
CA ALA A 118 -1.71 5.55 -6.09
C ALA A 118 -2.76 6.60 -6.49
N VAL A 119 -2.34 7.70 -7.11
CA VAL A 119 -3.26 8.75 -7.58
C VAL A 119 -4.24 8.20 -8.61
N SER A 120 -3.79 7.35 -9.54
CA SER A 120 -4.66 6.72 -10.54
C SER A 120 -5.70 5.81 -9.90
N THR A 121 -5.28 5.00 -8.92
CA THR A 121 -6.15 4.06 -8.18
C THR A 121 -7.20 4.80 -7.35
N LEU A 122 -6.79 5.82 -6.59
CA LEU A 122 -7.70 6.65 -5.79
C LEU A 122 -8.74 7.34 -6.67
N ARG A 123 -8.33 7.91 -7.81
CA ARG A 123 -9.25 8.54 -8.78
C ARG A 123 -10.26 7.54 -9.32
N ARG A 124 -9.83 6.34 -9.67
CA ARG A 124 -10.71 5.26 -10.16
C ARG A 124 -11.76 4.88 -9.12
N CYS A 125 -11.43 4.91 -7.84
CA CYS A 125 -12.33 4.63 -6.73
C CYS A 125 -13.16 5.86 -6.29
N GLY A 126 -13.06 7.01 -6.98
CA GLY A 126 -13.76 8.25 -6.60
C GLY A 126 -13.28 8.84 -5.28
N LEU A 127 -12.01 8.63 -4.94
CA LEU A 127 -11.37 9.07 -3.69
C LEU A 127 -10.39 10.23 -3.92
N ASP A 128 -10.22 10.70 -5.15
CA ASP A 128 -9.47 11.92 -5.43
C ASP A 128 -10.15 13.14 -4.78
N GLY A 129 -9.36 14.02 -4.19
CA GLY A 129 -9.87 15.21 -3.49
C GLY A 129 -10.19 15.02 -2.00
N PHE A 130 -10.17 13.79 -1.47
CA PHE A 130 -10.34 13.56 -0.03
C PHE A 130 -9.04 13.77 0.77
N PHE A 131 -7.89 13.64 0.14
CA PHE A 131 -6.59 13.60 0.79
C PHE A 131 -5.76 14.85 0.48
N GLY A 132 -5.20 15.45 1.53
CA GLY A 132 -4.28 16.58 1.41
C GLY A 132 -2.89 16.19 0.91
N ALA A 133 -2.54 14.89 1.01
CA ALA A 133 -1.29 14.33 0.48
C ALA A 133 -1.45 12.86 0.09
N VAL A 134 -0.72 12.44 -0.94
CA VAL A 134 -0.54 11.04 -1.35
C VAL A 134 0.96 10.79 -1.46
N VAL A 135 1.46 9.87 -0.65
CA VAL A 135 2.88 9.53 -0.54
C VAL A 135 3.09 8.10 -1.03
N GLY A 136 3.72 7.95 -2.17
CA GLY A 136 4.16 6.68 -2.72
C GLY A 136 5.59 6.30 -2.29
N ALA A 137 5.99 5.07 -2.57
CA ALA A 137 7.33 4.58 -2.25
C ALA A 137 8.46 5.36 -2.97
N ASP A 138 8.15 5.97 -4.11
CA ASP A 138 9.06 6.80 -4.90
C ASP A 138 9.40 8.16 -4.25
N GLN A 139 8.70 8.57 -3.19
CA GLN A 139 8.92 9.83 -2.47
C GLN A 139 9.74 9.65 -1.19
N VAL A 140 10.10 8.45 -0.81
CA VAL A 140 10.83 8.17 0.43
C VAL A 140 12.12 7.41 0.16
N GLN A 141 13.11 7.59 1.03
CA GLN A 141 14.36 6.85 0.91
C GLN A 141 14.23 5.42 1.44
N ASN A 142 13.49 5.25 2.53
CA ASN A 142 13.27 3.97 3.16
C ASN A 142 11.75 3.70 3.22
N PRO A 143 11.22 2.80 2.36
CA PRO A 143 9.81 2.44 2.39
C PRO A 143 9.46 1.58 3.61
N LYS A 144 8.18 1.31 3.81
CA LYS A 144 7.69 0.38 4.84
C LYS A 144 8.52 -0.92 4.86
N PRO A 145 8.96 -1.40 6.02
CA PRO A 145 8.55 -1.06 7.39
C PRO A 145 9.30 0.11 8.05
N ALA A 146 10.09 0.88 7.30
CA ALA A 146 10.64 2.13 7.83
C ALA A 146 9.51 3.16 8.03
N PRO A 147 9.68 4.12 8.94
CA PRO A 147 8.63 5.09 9.27
C PRO A 147 8.46 6.19 8.23
N ASP A 148 9.36 6.30 7.25
CA ASP A 148 9.53 7.46 6.38
C ASP A 148 8.23 7.85 5.65
N THR A 149 7.48 6.86 5.16
CA THR A 149 6.22 7.08 4.42
C THR A 149 5.21 7.83 5.30
N PHE A 150 4.95 7.35 6.50
CA PHE A 150 3.95 7.97 7.38
C PHE A 150 4.48 9.27 8.02
N LEU A 151 5.77 9.36 8.30
CA LEU A 151 6.39 10.62 8.74
C LEU A 151 6.28 11.70 7.66
N LEU A 152 6.45 11.35 6.39
CA LEU A 152 6.25 12.28 5.28
C LEU A 152 4.79 12.70 5.16
N CYS A 153 3.83 11.78 5.30
CA CYS A 153 2.40 12.10 5.34
C CYS A 153 2.10 13.13 6.44
N ALA A 154 2.50 12.87 7.68
CA ALA A 154 2.28 13.77 8.81
C ALA A 154 2.91 15.15 8.58
N ARG A 155 4.14 15.20 8.06
CA ARG A 155 4.86 16.43 7.71
C ARG A 155 4.09 17.25 6.66
N LEU A 156 3.58 16.62 5.59
CA LEU A 156 2.84 17.29 4.54
C LEU A 156 1.49 17.84 5.02
N LEU A 157 0.89 17.20 6.01
CA LEU A 157 -0.33 17.68 6.65
C LEU A 157 -0.07 18.72 7.75
N GLY A 158 1.18 18.93 8.15
CA GLY A 158 1.54 19.86 9.25
C GLY A 158 1.12 19.37 10.63
N VAL A 159 1.01 18.04 10.85
CA VAL A 159 0.55 17.43 12.09
C VAL A 159 1.67 16.63 12.74
N SER A 160 1.77 16.69 14.06
CA SER A 160 2.75 15.90 14.83
C SER A 160 2.47 14.40 14.73
N PRO A 161 3.49 13.53 14.55
CA PRO A 161 3.28 12.09 14.42
C PRO A 161 2.44 11.47 15.53
N GLY A 162 2.68 11.81 16.79
CA GLY A 162 1.91 11.30 17.94
C GLY A 162 0.43 11.72 17.98
N ALA A 163 0.03 12.70 17.16
CA ALA A 163 -1.36 13.12 16.99
C ALA A 163 -2.04 12.47 15.77
N CYS A 164 -1.33 11.61 15.04
CA CYS A 164 -1.84 10.88 13.90
C CYS A 164 -2.31 9.46 14.27
N VAL A 165 -3.29 8.95 13.53
CA VAL A 165 -3.64 7.53 13.51
C VAL A 165 -3.51 6.98 12.10
N VAL A 166 -2.91 5.79 11.98
CA VAL A 166 -2.69 5.09 10.71
C VAL A 166 -3.66 3.91 10.61
N PHE A 167 -4.30 3.76 9.47
CA PHE A 167 -5.13 2.60 9.12
C PHE A 167 -4.33 1.72 8.14
N GLU A 168 -4.20 0.43 8.46
CA GLU A 168 -3.32 -0.51 7.74
C GLU A 168 -3.81 -1.96 7.86
N ASP A 169 -3.59 -2.76 6.83
CA ASP A 169 -3.90 -4.20 6.82
C ASP A 169 -2.66 -5.09 6.95
N ALA A 170 -1.48 -4.58 6.57
CA ALA A 170 -0.26 -5.36 6.47
C ALA A 170 0.67 -5.18 7.69
N PRO A 171 1.32 -6.27 8.20
CA PRO A 171 2.25 -6.20 9.31
C PRO A 171 3.38 -5.19 9.12
N MET A 172 3.87 -5.03 7.89
CA MET A 172 4.97 -4.11 7.56
C MET A 172 4.54 -2.65 7.73
N GLY A 173 3.31 -2.31 7.38
CA GLY A 173 2.79 -0.96 7.55
C GLY A 173 2.43 -0.66 9.01
N LEU A 174 1.87 -1.63 9.75
CA LEU A 174 1.66 -1.50 11.19
C LEU A 174 2.99 -1.24 11.94
N GLN A 175 4.08 -1.93 11.54
CA GLN A 175 5.41 -1.65 12.07
C GLN A 175 5.90 -0.25 11.70
N ALA A 176 5.66 0.20 10.47
CA ALA A 176 6.05 1.55 10.02
C ALA A 176 5.35 2.62 10.86
N ALA A 177 4.04 2.47 11.11
CA ALA A 177 3.27 3.36 11.97
C ALA A 177 3.82 3.41 13.41
N GLY A 178 4.08 2.24 14.02
CA GLY A 178 4.67 2.16 15.35
C GLY A 178 6.05 2.81 15.43
N ARG A 179 6.92 2.60 14.43
CA ARG A 179 8.25 3.24 14.33
C ARG A 179 8.15 4.75 14.12
N ALA A 180 7.07 5.23 13.49
CA ALA A 180 6.79 6.65 13.35
C ALA A 180 6.27 7.30 14.64
N GLY A 181 6.00 6.52 15.70
CA GLY A 181 5.39 7.01 16.94
C GLY A 181 3.90 7.34 16.80
N MET A 182 3.23 6.71 15.84
CA MET A 182 1.81 6.91 15.55
C MET A 182 0.95 5.78 16.12
N ALA A 183 -0.30 6.08 16.47
CA ALA A 183 -1.28 5.04 16.71
C ALA A 183 -1.57 4.29 15.39
N ALA A 184 -1.82 2.98 15.49
CA ALA A 184 -2.16 2.16 14.34
C ALA A 184 -3.46 1.38 14.58
N VAL A 185 -4.25 1.24 13.52
CA VAL A 185 -5.47 0.46 13.46
C VAL A 185 -5.26 -0.64 12.42
N ASP A 186 -5.25 -1.88 12.87
CA ASP A 186 -5.35 -3.05 12.00
C ASP A 186 -6.79 -3.10 11.47
N VAL A 187 -6.95 -2.83 10.17
CA VAL A 187 -8.28 -2.69 9.56
C VAL A 187 -9.00 -4.04 9.43
N LEU A 188 -8.27 -5.14 9.36
CA LEU A 188 -8.86 -6.48 9.41
C LEU A 188 -9.47 -6.73 10.80
N ALA A 189 -8.71 -6.50 11.85
CA ALA A 189 -9.14 -6.78 13.22
C ALA A 189 -10.26 -5.85 13.69
N VAL A 190 -10.22 -4.56 13.31
CA VAL A 190 -11.13 -3.53 13.83
C VAL A 190 -12.34 -3.30 12.91
N HIS A 191 -12.17 -3.40 11.61
CA HIS A 191 -13.18 -3.06 10.61
C HIS A 191 -13.60 -4.25 9.72
N GLY A 192 -12.98 -5.42 9.88
CA GLY A 192 -13.27 -6.60 9.07
C GLY A 192 -12.94 -6.41 7.57
N ILE A 193 -11.98 -5.53 7.27
CA ILE A 193 -11.52 -5.32 5.89
C ILE A 193 -10.58 -6.46 5.53
N HIS A 194 -11.01 -7.33 4.62
CA HIS A 194 -10.22 -8.45 4.14
C HIS A 194 -9.40 -8.05 2.92
N ASN A 195 -8.19 -8.60 2.83
CA ASN A 195 -7.32 -8.49 1.67
C ASN A 195 -7.16 -9.87 1.02
N ASP A 196 -7.63 -10.03 -0.22
CA ASP A 196 -7.61 -11.29 -0.97
C ASP A 196 -6.25 -11.58 -1.64
N TYR A 197 -5.18 -10.98 -1.15
CA TYR A 197 -3.82 -11.13 -1.70
C TYR A 197 -3.24 -12.50 -1.37
N PHE A 198 -3.06 -13.35 -2.38
CA PHE A 198 -2.52 -14.71 -2.27
C PHE A 198 -3.25 -15.57 -1.23
N LEU A 199 -4.57 -15.61 -1.25
CA LEU A 199 -5.35 -16.41 -0.29
C LEU A 199 -5.31 -17.91 -0.53
N GLU A 200 -4.87 -18.43 -1.67
CA GLU A 200 -4.52 -19.85 -1.96
C GLU A 200 -4.15 -20.05 -3.42
#